data_8bf31d5d6a4a3036b6c74340773ffc93
#
_entry.id   8bf31d5d6a4a3036b6c74340773ffc93
#
_cell.length_a   1.000
_cell.length_b   1.000
_cell.length_c   1.000
_cell.angle_alpha   90.00
_cell.angle_beta   90.00
_cell.angle_gamma   90.00
#
_symmetry.space_group_name_H-M   'P 1'
#
loop_
_entity.id
_entity.type
_entity.pdbx_description
1 polymer ?
#
loop_
_entity_poly.entity_id
_entity_poly.type
_entity_poly.pdbx_seq_one_letter_code
_entity_poly.pdbx_strand_id
1 'polypeptide(L)'
;MDFNLEPAKQVVVNRFREYVDRELIPLEPEFLQSGFAAMLPTLREKRADVKREGLWGPIYPREHGGLGLDLLTHGLISEALGRCPFAHYVFGCNAPDAGNVELLHESGTTAQKKRWLEPLVAGGIRSCFGMTEPDNSGANPLMLTTRAEADGDGWVLNGRKWFTTGADGASFCIVM
;
A
#
# COMPACT_ATOMS: atom_id res chain seq x y z
N MET A 1 -16.65 -21.84 -6.58
CA MET A 1 -16.36 -20.38 -6.55
C MET A 1 -16.27 -19.93 -7.99
N ASP A 2 -16.98 -18.90 -8.38
CA ASP A 2 -16.95 -18.38 -9.75
C ASP A 2 -16.01 -17.17 -9.81
N PHE A 3 -15.00 -17.23 -10.67
CA PHE A 3 -14.04 -16.15 -10.88
C PHE A 3 -14.31 -15.36 -12.18
N ASN A 4 -15.44 -15.63 -12.83
CA ASN A 4 -15.82 -14.86 -13.98
C ASN A 4 -16.23 -13.44 -13.58
N LEU A 5 -15.64 -12.46 -14.23
CA LEU A 5 -16.01 -11.06 -14.05
C LEU A 5 -17.11 -10.65 -15.02
N GLU A 6 -17.95 -9.74 -14.57
CA GLU A 6 -18.81 -8.99 -15.46
C GLU A 6 -17.97 -8.25 -16.51
N PRO A 7 -18.46 -8.11 -17.75
CA PRO A 7 -17.69 -7.49 -18.86
C PRO A 7 -17.11 -6.12 -18.50
N ALA A 8 -17.86 -5.28 -17.76
CA ALA A 8 -17.38 -3.96 -17.34
C ALA A 8 -16.16 -4.04 -16.41
N LYS A 9 -16.14 -4.99 -15.47
CA LYS A 9 -15.01 -5.22 -14.55
C LYS A 9 -13.80 -5.81 -15.29
N GLN A 10 -14.05 -6.69 -16.26
CA GLN A 10 -13.00 -7.24 -17.12
C GLN A 10 -12.27 -6.14 -17.91
N VAL A 11 -13.00 -5.16 -18.43
CA VAL A 11 -12.40 -3.98 -19.09
C VAL A 11 -11.47 -3.24 -18.13
N VAL A 12 -11.90 -3.05 -16.89
CA VAL A 12 -11.04 -2.39 -15.87
C VAL A 12 -9.76 -3.19 -15.65
N VAL A 13 -9.85 -4.49 -15.40
CA VAL A 13 -8.67 -5.36 -15.18
C VAL A 13 -7.72 -5.31 -16.38
N ASN A 14 -8.25 -5.33 -17.60
CA ASN A 14 -7.44 -5.27 -18.82
C ASN A 14 -6.66 -3.95 -18.91
N ARG A 15 -7.24 -2.81 -18.53
CA ARG A 15 -6.53 -1.50 -18.50
C ARG A 15 -5.30 -1.53 -17.60
N PHE A 16 -5.41 -2.15 -16.42
CA PHE A 16 -4.26 -2.34 -15.52
C PHE A 16 -3.18 -3.21 -16.17
N ARG A 17 -3.57 -4.34 -16.78
CA ARG A 17 -2.65 -5.25 -17.47
C ARG A 17 -1.93 -4.55 -18.62
N GLU A 18 -2.67 -3.85 -19.48
CA GLU A 18 -2.11 -3.09 -20.60
C GLU A 18 -1.12 -2.02 -20.14
N TYR A 19 -1.42 -1.30 -19.05
CA TYR A 19 -0.50 -0.32 -18.48
C TYR A 19 0.78 -0.97 -17.97
N VAL A 20 0.68 -2.08 -17.25
CA VAL A 20 1.84 -2.84 -16.76
C VAL A 20 2.72 -3.28 -17.93
N ASP A 21 2.11 -3.86 -18.97
CA ASP A 21 2.85 -4.37 -20.13
C ASP A 21 3.55 -3.25 -20.92
N ARG A 22 2.87 -2.14 -21.13
CA ARG A 22 3.37 -1.03 -21.95
C ARG A 22 4.35 -0.12 -21.20
N GLU A 23 4.07 0.17 -19.93
CA GLU A 23 4.73 1.26 -19.23
C GLU A 23 5.67 0.81 -18.10
N LEU A 24 5.45 -0.36 -17.51
CA LEU A 24 6.20 -0.78 -16.33
C LEU A 24 7.21 -1.92 -16.62
N ILE A 25 6.81 -2.96 -17.33
CA ILE A 25 7.71 -4.06 -17.68
C ILE A 25 8.96 -3.58 -18.42
N PRO A 26 8.89 -2.62 -19.35
CA PRO A 26 10.09 -2.10 -20.01
C PRO A 26 11.10 -1.43 -19.07
N LEU A 27 10.68 -0.98 -17.88
CA LEU A 27 11.54 -0.36 -16.87
C LEU A 27 12.21 -1.37 -15.93
N GLU A 28 11.78 -2.63 -15.96
CA GLU A 28 12.26 -3.66 -15.03
C GLU A 28 13.76 -3.91 -15.11
N PRO A 29 14.40 -3.98 -16.30
CA PRO A 29 15.86 -4.16 -16.38
C PRO A 29 16.64 -3.05 -15.67
N GLU A 30 16.21 -1.80 -15.83
CA GLU A 30 16.84 -0.66 -15.17
C GLU A 30 16.60 -0.70 -13.65
N PHE A 31 15.38 -1.07 -13.22
CA PHE A 31 15.03 -1.21 -11.80
C PHE A 31 15.88 -2.29 -11.12
N LEU A 32 16.07 -3.44 -11.75
CA LEU A 32 16.90 -4.54 -11.21
C LEU A 32 18.39 -4.16 -11.11
N GLN A 33 18.85 -3.29 -11.99
CA GLN A 33 20.23 -2.81 -11.98
C GLN A 33 20.47 -1.69 -10.98
N SER A 34 19.55 -0.72 -10.90
CA SER A 34 19.73 0.55 -10.17
C SER A 34 19.08 0.56 -8.80
N GLY A 35 18.06 -0.28 -8.58
CA GLY A 35 17.30 -0.40 -7.35
C GLY A 35 16.23 0.70 -7.16
N PHE A 36 15.40 0.50 -6.15
CA PHE A 36 14.22 1.34 -5.89
C PHE A 36 14.56 2.82 -5.67
N ALA A 37 15.61 3.12 -4.90
CA ALA A 37 15.96 4.50 -4.55
C ALA A 37 16.36 5.32 -5.77
N ALA A 38 17.13 4.76 -6.68
CA ALA A 38 17.56 5.42 -7.92
C ALA A 38 16.37 5.63 -8.88
N MET A 39 15.44 4.69 -8.91
CA MET A 39 14.25 4.75 -9.78
C MET A 39 13.11 5.62 -9.23
N LEU A 40 13.19 6.12 -8.00
CA LEU A 40 12.11 6.91 -7.39
C LEU A 40 11.58 8.07 -8.25
N PRO A 41 12.40 8.89 -8.95
CA PRO A 41 11.90 9.93 -9.83
C PRO A 41 10.99 9.37 -10.92
N THR A 42 11.45 8.36 -11.67
CA THR A 42 10.71 7.68 -12.73
C THR A 42 9.41 7.04 -12.20
N LEU A 43 9.49 6.37 -11.04
CA LEU A 43 8.30 5.76 -10.42
C LEU A 43 7.28 6.80 -9.98
N ARG A 44 7.71 7.99 -9.54
CA ARG A 44 6.81 9.10 -9.21
C ARG A 44 6.10 9.66 -10.45
N GLU A 45 6.78 9.74 -11.58
CA GLU A 45 6.16 10.11 -12.86
C GLU A 45 5.08 9.09 -13.25
N LYS A 46 5.40 7.78 -13.19
CA LYS A 46 4.41 6.73 -13.46
C LYS A 46 3.22 6.74 -12.50
N ARG A 47 3.42 7.09 -11.22
CA ARG A 47 2.30 7.31 -10.26
C ARG A 47 1.41 8.47 -10.70
N ALA A 48 1.99 9.56 -11.19
CA ALA A 48 1.23 10.69 -11.71
C ALA A 48 0.44 10.30 -12.97
N ASP A 49 1.03 9.49 -13.85
CA ASP A 49 0.37 8.97 -15.06
C ASP A 49 -0.83 8.08 -14.70
N VAL A 50 -0.62 7.12 -13.80
CA VAL A 50 -1.68 6.23 -13.29
C VAL A 50 -2.87 7.03 -12.71
N LYS A 51 -2.58 8.12 -11.99
CA LYS A 51 -3.64 9.02 -11.49
C LYS A 51 -4.38 9.72 -12.63
N ARG A 52 -3.67 10.22 -13.65
CA ARG A 52 -4.30 10.87 -14.82
C ARG A 52 -5.15 9.89 -15.62
N GLU A 53 -4.75 8.63 -15.70
CA GLU A 53 -5.51 7.58 -16.35
C GLU A 53 -6.69 7.03 -15.51
N GLY A 54 -6.85 7.50 -14.26
CA GLY A 54 -7.93 7.04 -13.38
C GLY A 54 -7.76 5.59 -12.92
N LEU A 55 -6.52 5.13 -12.70
CA LEU A 55 -6.18 3.76 -12.27
C LEU A 55 -5.58 3.72 -10.86
N TRP A 56 -5.58 4.85 -10.15
CA TRP A 56 -4.98 4.99 -8.83
C TRP A 56 -5.83 4.37 -7.73
N GLY A 57 -5.18 3.67 -6.79
CA GLY A 57 -5.80 3.16 -5.58
C GLY A 57 -6.97 2.21 -5.84
N PRO A 58 -6.76 1.07 -6.51
CA PRO A 58 -7.86 0.19 -6.95
C PRO A 58 -8.77 -0.24 -5.81
N ILE A 59 -8.24 -0.48 -4.62
CA ILE A 59 -9.00 -0.92 -3.45
C ILE A 59 -9.41 0.25 -2.52
N TYR A 60 -8.78 1.41 -2.65
CA TYR A 60 -9.06 2.53 -1.75
C TYR A 60 -10.51 3.03 -1.89
N PRO A 61 -11.14 3.48 -0.78
CA PRO A 61 -12.50 4.01 -0.81
C PRO A 61 -12.65 5.17 -1.81
N ARG A 62 -13.78 5.20 -2.51
CA ARG A 62 -14.07 6.25 -3.51
C ARG A 62 -14.10 7.65 -2.91
N GLU A 63 -14.60 7.76 -1.69
CA GLU A 63 -14.67 9.03 -0.92
C GLU A 63 -13.29 9.64 -0.63
N HIS A 64 -12.23 8.81 -0.69
CA HIS A 64 -10.85 9.25 -0.55
C HIS A 64 -10.09 9.29 -1.89
N GLY A 65 -10.80 9.15 -3.03
CA GLY A 65 -10.20 9.26 -4.36
C GLY A 65 -9.66 7.96 -4.95
N GLY A 66 -9.93 6.81 -4.32
CA GLY A 66 -9.66 5.49 -4.88
C GLY A 66 -10.78 4.99 -5.80
N LEU A 67 -10.62 3.79 -6.36
CA LEU A 67 -11.60 3.19 -7.26
C LEU A 67 -12.70 2.41 -6.53
N GLY A 68 -12.50 2.04 -5.26
CA GLY A 68 -13.45 1.28 -4.46
C GLY A 68 -13.89 -0.02 -5.14
N LEU A 69 -12.94 -0.74 -5.72
CA LEU A 69 -13.21 -2.01 -6.39
C LEU A 69 -13.40 -3.13 -5.34
N ASP A 70 -14.22 -4.10 -5.69
CA ASP A 70 -14.43 -5.28 -4.85
C ASP A 70 -13.17 -6.16 -4.81
N LEU A 71 -13.12 -7.04 -3.81
CA LEU A 71 -11.96 -7.89 -3.54
C LEU A 71 -11.60 -8.82 -4.70
N LEU A 72 -12.58 -9.38 -5.41
CA LEU A 72 -12.32 -10.25 -6.56
C LEU A 72 -11.67 -9.47 -7.70
N THR A 73 -12.22 -8.31 -8.04
CA THR A 73 -11.68 -7.44 -9.09
C THR A 73 -10.27 -6.97 -8.71
N HIS A 74 -10.05 -6.59 -7.44
CA HIS A 74 -8.73 -6.22 -6.95
C HIS A 74 -7.74 -7.39 -6.99
N GLY A 75 -8.17 -8.61 -6.65
CA GLY A 75 -7.33 -9.81 -6.74
C GLY A 75 -6.79 -10.05 -8.15
N LEU A 76 -7.66 -9.94 -9.16
CA LEU A 76 -7.28 -10.09 -10.58
C LEU A 76 -6.40 -8.93 -11.09
N ILE A 77 -6.61 -7.72 -10.56
CA ILE A 77 -5.68 -6.61 -10.80
C ILE A 77 -4.33 -6.91 -10.15
N SER A 78 -4.29 -7.36 -8.90
CA SER A 78 -3.04 -7.70 -8.20
C SER A 78 -2.25 -8.81 -8.89
N GLU A 79 -2.93 -9.79 -9.52
CA GLU A 79 -2.27 -10.77 -10.39
C GLU A 79 -1.52 -10.09 -11.55
N ALA A 80 -2.17 -9.13 -12.22
CA ALA A 80 -1.54 -8.37 -13.29
C ALA A 80 -0.37 -7.52 -12.78
N LEU A 81 -0.53 -6.85 -11.63
CA LEU A 81 0.51 -6.03 -10.99
C LEU A 81 1.70 -6.87 -10.50
N GLY A 82 1.46 -8.09 -10.02
CA GLY A 82 2.49 -9.01 -9.53
C GLY A 82 3.52 -9.43 -10.59
N ARG A 83 3.28 -9.13 -11.86
CA ARG A 83 4.21 -9.37 -12.97
C ARG A 83 5.38 -8.38 -13.01
N CYS A 84 5.31 -7.30 -12.22
CA CYS A 84 6.34 -6.27 -12.15
C CYS A 84 6.61 -5.91 -10.68
N PRO A 85 7.88 -5.91 -10.20
CA PRO A 85 8.22 -5.81 -8.78
C PRO A 85 7.82 -4.49 -8.12
N PHE A 86 7.60 -3.42 -8.88
CA PHE A 86 7.22 -2.10 -8.37
C PHE A 86 5.80 -1.66 -8.78
N ALA A 87 5.04 -2.50 -9.49
CA ALA A 87 3.73 -2.09 -9.99
C ALA A 87 2.75 -1.72 -8.86
N HIS A 88 2.65 -2.51 -7.80
CA HIS A 88 1.78 -2.17 -6.66
C HIS A 88 2.10 -0.79 -6.08
N TYR A 89 3.38 -0.41 -6.00
CA TYR A 89 3.78 0.92 -5.59
C TYR A 89 3.30 2.00 -6.57
N VAL A 90 3.44 1.76 -7.86
CA VAL A 90 3.02 2.71 -8.90
C VAL A 90 1.50 2.95 -8.87
N PHE A 91 0.72 1.91 -8.65
CA PHE A 91 -0.74 2.02 -8.55
C PHE A 91 -1.26 2.41 -7.16
N GLY A 92 -0.37 2.61 -6.17
CA GLY A 92 -0.73 3.04 -4.82
C GLY A 92 -1.45 1.98 -3.98
N CYS A 93 -1.23 0.71 -4.26
CA CYS A 93 -1.84 -0.40 -3.52
C CYS A 93 -0.81 -1.38 -2.95
N ASN A 94 0.42 -0.91 -2.73
CA ASN A 94 1.47 -1.71 -2.10
C ASN A 94 1.20 -1.92 -0.60
N ALA A 95 1.65 -3.05 -0.09
CA ALA A 95 1.76 -3.23 1.36
C ALA A 95 3.00 -2.47 1.89
N PRO A 96 2.94 -1.87 3.10
CA PRO A 96 1.81 -1.89 4.04
C PRO A 96 0.78 -0.77 3.83
N ASP A 97 1.00 0.16 2.87
CA ASP A 97 0.16 1.35 2.69
C ASP A 97 -1.31 0.99 2.50
N ALA A 98 -1.61 -0.03 1.69
CA ALA A 98 -2.99 -0.44 1.45
C ALA A 98 -3.72 -0.87 2.73
N GLY A 99 -3.09 -1.70 3.56
CA GLY A 99 -3.67 -2.12 4.84
C GLY A 99 -3.77 -0.98 5.85
N ASN A 100 -2.79 -0.08 5.87
CA ASN A 100 -2.82 1.09 6.74
C ASN A 100 -3.92 2.10 6.34
N VAL A 101 -4.21 2.21 5.03
CA VAL A 101 -5.37 2.98 4.54
C VAL A 101 -6.67 2.41 5.08
N GLU A 102 -6.86 1.09 4.95
CA GLU A 102 -8.06 0.41 5.45
C GLU A 102 -8.21 0.58 6.97
N LEU A 103 -7.15 0.36 7.72
CA LEU A 103 -7.16 0.52 9.18
C LEU A 103 -7.49 1.95 9.62
N LEU A 104 -6.89 2.95 8.99
CA LEU A 104 -7.18 4.36 9.29
C LEU A 104 -8.58 4.76 8.84
N HIS A 105 -9.08 4.21 7.71
CA HIS A 105 -10.43 4.46 7.24
C HIS A 105 -11.47 3.92 8.24
N GLU A 106 -11.30 2.69 8.70
CA GLU A 106 -12.25 2.04 9.63
C GLU A 106 -12.16 2.61 11.06
N SER A 107 -10.94 2.77 11.58
CA SER A 107 -10.72 2.98 13.01
C SER A 107 -10.09 4.32 13.38
N GLY A 108 -9.62 5.10 12.41
CA GLY A 108 -8.96 6.38 12.67
C GLY A 108 -9.93 7.46 13.17
N THR A 109 -9.50 8.27 14.13
CA THR A 109 -10.20 9.50 14.50
C THR A 109 -10.20 10.51 13.35
N THR A 110 -11.09 11.49 13.37
CA THR A 110 -11.13 12.57 12.36
C THR A 110 -9.78 13.26 12.20
N ALA A 111 -9.08 13.52 13.33
CA ALA A 111 -7.75 14.14 13.29
C ALA A 111 -6.69 13.23 12.66
N GLN A 112 -6.72 11.93 12.96
CA GLN A 112 -5.81 10.94 12.36
C GLN A 112 -6.09 10.76 10.87
N LYS A 113 -7.36 10.69 10.46
CA LYS A 113 -7.75 10.60 9.04
C LYS A 113 -7.23 11.81 8.27
N LYS A 114 -7.46 13.02 8.75
CA LYS A 114 -6.95 14.24 8.11
C LYS A 114 -5.42 14.27 8.04
N ARG A 115 -4.75 13.87 9.11
CA ARG A 115 -3.29 13.94 9.20
C ARG A 115 -2.57 12.86 8.41
N TRP A 116 -3.10 11.64 8.38
CA TRP A 116 -2.40 10.47 7.87
C TRP A 116 -3.12 9.79 6.70
N LEU A 117 -4.44 9.57 6.79
CA LEU A 117 -5.18 8.86 5.74
C LEU A 117 -5.23 9.67 4.44
N GLU A 118 -5.68 10.92 4.50
CA GLU A 118 -5.82 11.75 3.29
C GLU A 118 -4.51 11.87 2.49
N PRO A 119 -3.36 12.24 3.09
CA PRO A 119 -2.11 12.31 2.34
C PRO A 119 -1.56 10.92 1.93
N LEU A 120 -1.87 9.85 2.68
CA LEU A 120 -1.47 8.49 2.32
C LEU A 120 -2.23 8.01 1.07
N VAL A 121 -3.55 8.14 1.05
CA VAL A 121 -4.38 7.79 -0.12
C VAL A 121 -4.01 8.66 -1.33
N ALA A 122 -3.74 9.94 -1.11
CA ALA A 122 -3.23 10.81 -2.17
C ALA A 122 -1.84 10.41 -2.67
N GLY A 123 -1.13 9.51 -1.96
CA GLY A 123 0.21 9.04 -2.32
C GLY A 123 1.29 10.11 -2.12
N GLY A 124 1.02 11.11 -1.29
CA GLY A 124 1.97 12.15 -0.89
C GLY A 124 2.94 11.70 0.20
N ILE A 125 2.53 10.75 1.01
CA ILE A 125 3.35 10.11 2.06
C ILE A 125 3.35 8.59 1.90
N ARG A 126 4.23 7.93 2.66
CA ARG A 126 4.27 6.47 2.82
C ARG A 126 4.15 6.12 4.29
N SER A 127 3.74 4.90 4.57
CA SER A 127 3.62 4.37 5.91
C SER A 127 4.40 3.08 6.09
N CYS A 128 4.54 2.65 7.35
CA CYS A 128 5.01 1.32 7.66
C CYS A 128 4.17 0.68 8.77
N PHE A 129 4.36 -0.62 8.96
CA PHE A 129 3.61 -1.40 9.94
C PHE A 129 4.58 -2.25 10.75
N GLY A 130 4.74 -1.93 12.05
CA GLY A 130 5.62 -2.63 12.96
C GLY A 130 4.86 -3.73 13.69
N MET A 131 4.92 -4.95 13.19
CA MET A 131 4.27 -6.12 13.79
C MET A 131 5.28 -7.10 14.39
N THR A 132 6.18 -7.65 13.57
CA THR A 132 7.07 -8.75 13.92
C THR A 132 8.07 -8.33 14.99
N GLU A 133 8.30 -9.23 15.95
CA GLU A 133 9.28 -9.08 17.02
C GLU A 133 10.39 -10.13 16.89
N PRO A 134 11.66 -9.76 17.19
CA PRO A 134 12.78 -10.70 17.04
C PRO A 134 12.74 -11.88 18.03
N ASP A 135 12.13 -11.68 19.18
CA ASP A 135 12.16 -12.63 20.29
C ASP A 135 10.92 -13.54 20.34
N ASN A 136 9.95 -13.33 19.44
CA ASN A 136 8.67 -14.05 19.38
C ASN A 136 8.39 -14.63 18.00
N SER A 137 7.51 -15.65 17.97
CA SER A 137 7.05 -16.20 16.69
C SER A 137 6.26 -15.16 15.90
N GLY A 138 6.74 -14.82 14.70
CA GLY A 138 6.06 -13.90 13.80
C GLY A 138 4.72 -14.41 13.24
N ALA A 139 4.47 -15.71 13.37
CA ALA A 139 3.23 -16.33 12.90
C ALA A 139 2.07 -16.22 13.89
N ASN A 140 2.31 -15.84 15.15
CA ASN A 140 1.28 -15.74 16.18
C ASN A 140 1.23 -14.34 16.79
N PRO A 141 0.30 -13.47 16.36
CA PRO A 141 0.22 -12.10 16.87
C PRO A 141 -0.15 -12.00 18.36
N LEU A 142 -0.68 -13.07 18.96
CA LEU A 142 -1.00 -13.11 20.39
C LEU A 142 0.26 -13.19 21.27
N MET A 143 1.42 -13.47 20.67
CA MET A 143 2.70 -13.54 21.40
C MET A 143 3.49 -12.22 21.38
N LEU A 144 2.92 -11.16 20.83
CA LEU A 144 3.57 -9.85 20.82
C LEU A 144 3.75 -9.33 22.25
N THR A 145 4.92 -8.77 22.51
CA THR A 145 5.32 -8.26 23.82
C THR A 145 5.51 -6.75 23.86
N THR A 146 5.53 -6.08 22.70
CA THR A 146 5.50 -4.61 22.64
C THR A 146 4.27 -4.08 23.36
N ARG A 147 4.47 -3.08 24.22
CA ARG A 147 3.43 -2.49 25.05
C ARG A 147 3.27 -1.01 24.78
N ALA A 148 2.04 -0.54 24.85
CA ALA A 148 1.69 0.86 24.88
C ALA A 148 1.12 1.18 26.28
N GLU A 149 1.77 2.07 27.01
CA GLU A 149 1.36 2.48 28.37
C GLU A 149 0.99 3.95 28.36
N ALA A 150 -0.13 4.31 28.95
CA ALA A 150 -0.56 5.70 29.03
C ALA A 150 0.40 6.52 29.88
N ASP A 151 0.79 7.70 29.39
CA ASP A 151 1.66 8.65 30.09
C ASP A 151 1.16 10.09 29.86
N GLY A 152 0.48 10.65 30.83
CA GLY A 152 -0.20 11.94 30.68
C GLY A 152 -1.23 11.93 29.54
N ASP A 153 -1.08 12.85 28.61
CA ASP A 153 -1.94 12.96 27.42
C ASP A 153 -1.45 12.09 26.23
N GLY A 154 -0.41 11.29 26.46
CA GLY A 154 0.23 10.49 25.41
C GLY A 154 0.36 9.02 25.78
N TRP A 155 1.21 8.33 25.02
CA TRP A 155 1.51 6.91 25.18
C TRP A 155 3.01 6.68 25.06
N VAL A 156 3.54 5.84 25.93
CA VAL A 156 4.92 5.33 25.84
C VAL A 156 4.90 3.95 25.22
N LEU A 157 5.64 3.77 24.12
CA LEU A 157 5.79 2.48 23.45
C LEU A 157 7.10 1.83 23.89
N ASN A 158 7.02 0.61 24.42
CA ASN A 158 8.16 -0.21 24.83
C ASN A 158 8.13 -1.54 24.11
N GLY A 159 9.18 -1.81 23.32
CA GLY A 159 9.31 -3.05 22.56
C GLY A 159 10.35 -2.95 21.45
N ARG A 160 10.49 -4.04 20.70
CA ARG A 160 11.43 -4.12 19.58
C ARG A 160 10.75 -4.77 18.39
N LYS A 161 10.76 -4.07 17.25
CA LYS A 161 10.20 -4.54 15.98
C LYS A 161 11.31 -4.73 14.97
N TRP A 162 11.13 -5.70 14.06
CA TRP A 162 12.00 -5.88 12.92
C TRP A 162 11.22 -6.24 11.64
N PHE A 163 11.91 -6.31 10.49
CA PHE A 163 11.30 -6.56 9.17
C PHE A 163 10.14 -5.60 8.84
N THR A 164 10.25 -4.36 9.32
CA THR A 164 9.23 -3.33 9.13
C THR A 164 9.31 -2.78 7.70
N THR A 165 8.61 -3.42 6.78
CA THR A 165 8.58 -3.03 5.36
C THR A 165 8.17 -1.57 5.20
N GLY A 166 8.93 -0.83 4.42
CA GLY A 166 8.66 0.58 4.12
C GLY A 166 9.10 1.56 5.20
N ALA A 167 9.77 1.11 6.28
CA ALA A 167 10.25 1.99 7.36
C ALA A 167 11.18 3.09 6.84
N ASP A 168 12.03 2.77 5.85
CA ASP A 168 12.81 3.77 5.14
C ASP A 168 11.90 4.67 4.29
N GLY A 169 11.79 5.93 4.71
CA GLY A 169 10.95 6.96 4.08
C GLY A 169 9.46 6.91 4.46
N ALA A 170 9.07 6.17 5.49
CA ALA A 170 7.73 6.25 6.07
C ALA A 170 7.55 7.56 6.85
N SER A 171 6.37 8.17 6.73
CA SER A 171 5.99 9.35 7.50
C SER A 171 5.37 9.00 8.85
N PHE A 172 4.88 7.78 9.01
CA PHE A 172 4.37 7.24 10.26
C PHE A 172 4.44 5.71 10.26
N CYS A 173 4.38 5.14 11.46
CA CYS A 173 4.33 3.70 11.69
C CYS A 173 3.08 3.35 12.50
N ILE A 174 2.35 2.33 12.07
CA ILE A 174 1.37 1.65 12.92
C ILE A 174 2.10 0.54 13.65
N VAL A 175 2.01 0.52 14.98
CA VAL A 175 2.71 -0.45 15.84
C VAL A 175 1.68 -1.35 16.52
N MET A 176 1.86 -2.66 16.37
CA MET A 176 1.11 -3.69 17.09
C MET A 176 1.72 -3.96 18.45
#